data_69ffa3aedf1f1cd56daecc4ddfe87b42
#
_entry.id   69ffa3aedf1f1cd56daecc4ddfe87b42
#
_cell.length_a   1.000
_cell.length_b   1.000
_cell.length_c   1.000
_cell.angle_alpha   90.00
_cell.angle_beta   90.00
_cell.angle_gamma   90.00
#
_symmetry.space_group_name_H-M   'P 1'
#
loop_
_entity.id
_entity.type
_entity.pdbx_description
1 polymer ?
#
loop_
_entity_poly.entity_id
_entity_poly.type
_entity_poly.pdbx_seq_one_letter_code
_entity_poly.pdbx_strand_id
1 'polypeptide(L)'
;MNQDFVRGVNQAILIIHSCEQKRLEQTKRRGRRLSIVGLIQDEISLVYGLVIGGVDRKAYIKMMEQEAQQAAQIGRLRVIVQDNGPIHRCHEVKQLWSKWENQGLYIFFLPTYCSEMKPIELEWQHLKKDELAGQMFDDELDLAYAVIHGVEVRGERGNYRTQRVKFNSNPAT
;
A
#
# COMPACT_ATOMS: atom_id res chain seq x y z
N MET A 1 32.85 8.80 -10.15
CA MET A 1 31.45 8.66 -9.74
C MET A 1 31.11 7.18 -9.86
N ASN A 2 31.09 6.48 -8.73
CA ASN A 2 31.07 5.01 -8.69
C ASN A 2 29.73 4.44 -9.21
N GLN A 3 29.79 3.67 -10.28
CA GLN A 3 28.62 2.95 -10.84
C GLN A 3 28.08 1.85 -9.90
N ASP A 4 28.81 1.48 -8.87
CA ASP A 4 28.42 0.45 -7.90
C ASP A 4 27.39 0.95 -6.86
N PHE A 5 27.23 2.24 -6.69
CA PHE A 5 26.25 2.82 -5.78
C PHE A 5 24.80 2.72 -6.30
N VAL A 6 24.61 2.61 -7.62
CA VAL A 6 23.27 2.58 -8.25
C VAL A 6 22.65 1.19 -8.25
N ARG A 7 23.45 0.12 -8.10
CA ARG A 7 22.95 -1.28 -8.15
C ARG A 7 22.25 -1.78 -6.89
N GLY A 8 22.25 -1.02 -5.80
CA GLY A 8 21.72 -1.45 -4.51
C GLY A 8 20.40 -0.78 -4.07
N VAL A 9 19.92 0.23 -4.80
CA VAL A 9 18.74 0.99 -4.40
C VAL A 9 17.49 0.40 -5.06
N ASN A 10 16.75 -0.42 -4.32
CA ASN A 10 15.41 -0.81 -4.72
C ASN A 10 14.45 0.33 -4.36
N GLN A 11 13.98 1.06 -5.37
CA GLN A 11 12.93 2.07 -5.18
C GLN A 11 11.59 1.37 -5.01
N ALA A 12 10.94 1.62 -3.88
CA ALA A 12 9.55 1.26 -3.68
C ALA A 12 8.74 2.56 -3.53
N ILE A 13 7.67 2.70 -4.28
CA ILE A 13 6.79 3.87 -4.22
C ILE A 13 5.54 3.50 -3.44
N LEU A 14 5.34 4.17 -2.31
CA LEU A 14 4.16 4.00 -1.46
C LEU A 14 3.14 5.08 -1.73
N ILE A 15 1.90 4.68 -1.93
CA ILE A 15 0.78 5.61 -1.86
C ILE A 15 -0.35 4.94 -1.10
N ILE A 16 -0.79 5.62 -0.05
CA ILE A 16 -2.00 5.23 0.68
C ILE A 16 -3.20 5.84 -0.03
N HIS A 17 -4.00 5.01 -0.66
CA HIS A 17 -5.30 5.41 -1.16
C HIS A 17 -6.40 4.61 -0.49
N SER A 18 -7.34 5.33 0.08
CA SER A 18 -8.62 4.73 0.44
C SER A 18 -9.45 4.58 -0.84
N CYS A 19 -9.74 3.34 -1.19
CA CYS A 19 -10.64 3.06 -2.29
C CYS A 19 -12.07 3.43 -1.89
N GLU A 20 -12.56 4.61 -2.29
CA GLU A 20 -13.98 4.91 -2.25
C GLU A 20 -14.68 4.24 -3.43
N GLN A 21 -15.43 3.18 -3.13
CA GLN A 21 -16.36 2.64 -4.11
C GLN A 21 -17.46 3.69 -4.32
N LYS A 22 -17.54 4.30 -5.51
CA LYS A 22 -18.72 5.07 -5.90
C LYS A 22 -19.90 4.11 -5.85
N ARG A 23 -20.84 4.36 -4.94
CA ARG A 23 -22.12 3.64 -4.88
C ARG A 23 -22.81 3.75 -6.21
N LEU A 24 -22.97 2.66 -6.90
CA LEU A 24 -24.14 2.45 -7.73
C LEU A 24 -25.30 2.28 -6.74
N GLU A 25 -26.38 3.04 -6.94
CA GLU A 25 -27.55 3.04 -6.05
C GLU A 25 -28.07 1.63 -5.87
N GLN A 26 -27.79 1.03 -4.73
CA GLN A 26 -28.43 -0.19 -4.27
C GLN A 26 -28.75 -0.10 -2.79
N THR A 27 -30.05 -0.25 -2.56
CA THR A 27 -30.74 -0.61 -1.30
C THR A 27 -29.92 -0.69 -0.01
N LYS A 28 -30.10 0.35 0.82
CA LYS A 28 -30.16 0.43 2.29
C LYS A 28 -29.27 -0.44 3.21
N ARG A 29 -28.23 -1.12 2.78
CA ARG A 29 -27.19 -1.61 3.70
C ARG A 29 -25.96 -0.74 3.57
N ARG A 30 -25.70 0.09 4.59
CA ARG A 30 -24.43 0.82 4.76
C ARG A 30 -23.34 -0.20 5.11
N GLY A 31 -22.73 -0.82 4.09
CA GLY A 31 -21.51 -1.59 4.28
C GLY A 31 -20.39 -0.69 4.83
N ARG A 32 -19.49 -1.25 5.62
CA ARG A 32 -18.32 -0.53 6.09
C ARG A 32 -17.38 -0.29 4.90
N ARG A 33 -16.61 0.77 4.97
CA ARG A 33 -15.60 1.08 3.96
C ARG A 33 -14.47 0.04 4.04
N LEU A 34 -14.05 -0.49 2.90
CA LEU A 34 -12.81 -1.24 2.77
C LEU A 34 -11.74 -0.30 2.20
N SER A 35 -10.61 -0.17 2.88
CA SER A 35 -9.46 0.59 2.42
C SER A 35 -8.31 -0.33 2.07
N ILE A 36 -7.60 -0.01 0.99
CA ILE A 36 -6.39 -0.71 0.57
C ILE A 36 -5.20 0.23 0.72
N VAL A 37 -4.13 -0.28 1.26
CA VAL A 37 -2.83 0.40 1.36
C VAL A 37 -1.79 -0.47 0.69
N GLY A 38 -0.82 0.11 -0.02
CA GLY A 38 0.17 -0.69 -0.71
C GLY A 38 1.46 0.04 -1.05
N LEU A 39 2.45 -0.75 -1.39
CA LEU A 39 3.76 -0.39 -1.89
C LEU A 39 3.96 -1.08 -3.23
N ILE A 40 4.22 -0.32 -4.27
CA ILE A 40 4.54 -0.88 -5.57
C ILE A 40 6.00 -0.65 -5.91
N GLN A 41 6.64 -1.68 -6.38
CA GLN A 41 7.90 -1.60 -7.10
C GLN A 41 7.60 -2.10 -8.50
N ASP A 42 7.61 -1.16 -9.44
CA ASP A 42 7.15 -1.38 -10.80
C ASP A 42 7.78 -2.64 -11.42
N GLU A 43 6.96 -3.46 -12.07
CA GLU A 43 7.32 -4.73 -12.70
C GLU A 43 7.99 -5.79 -11.76
N ILE A 44 8.08 -5.53 -10.44
CA ILE A 44 8.77 -6.41 -9.50
C ILE A 44 7.84 -6.92 -8.42
N SER A 45 7.17 -6.02 -7.69
CA SER A 45 6.34 -6.44 -6.56
C SER A 45 5.29 -5.43 -6.15
N LEU A 46 4.19 -5.93 -5.62
CA LEU A 46 3.15 -5.18 -4.94
C LEU A 46 2.94 -5.75 -3.54
N VAL A 47 3.32 -5.00 -2.52
CA VAL A 47 3.00 -5.29 -1.12
C VAL A 47 1.74 -4.53 -0.76
N TYR A 48 0.72 -5.20 -0.26
CA TYR A 48 -0.56 -4.53 0.05
C TYR A 48 -1.20 -5.05 1.33
N GLY A 49 -2.10 -4.25 1.88
CA GLY A 49 -2.91 -4.64 3.03
C GLY A 49 -4.30 -4.06 2.97
N LEU A 50 -5.26 -4.72 3.58
CA LEU A 50 -6.66 -4.34 3.62
C LEU A 50 -7.05 -3.95 5.04
N VAL A 51 -7.81 -2.86 5.17
CA VAL A 51 -8.32 -2.34 6.44
C VAL A 51 -9.81 -2.09 6.30
N ILE A 52 -10.61 -2.70 7.18
CA ILE A 52 -12.04 -2.37 7.28
C ILE A 52 -12.16 -1.03 8.00
N GLY A 53 -12.68 -0.03 7.30
CA GLY A 53 -12.69 1.36 7.75
C GLY A 53 -11.67 2.23 7.04
N GLY A 54 -11.21 3.30 7.69
CA GLY A 54 -10.14 4.16 7.20
C GLY A 54 -8.76 3.60 7.54
N VAL A 55 -7.78 3.86 6.69
CA VAL A 55 -6.38 3.57 7.02
C VAL A 55 -5.96 4.50 8.16
N ASP A 56 -5.50 3.93 9.24
CA ASP A 56 -4.95 4.66 10.37
C ASP A 56 -3.41 4.63 10.38
N ARG A 57 -2.83 5.45 11.27
CA ARG A 57 -1.39 5.50 11.44
C ARG A 57 -0.77 4.16 11.87
N LYS A 58 -1.52 3.31 12.59
CA LYS A 58 -1.01 2.01 13.05
C LYS A 58 -0.79 1.05 11.88
N ALA A 59 -1.74 1.02 10.93
CA ALA A 59 -1.59 0.23 9.71
C ALA A 59 -0.39 0.71 8.88
N TYR A 60 -0.22 2.03 8.74
CA TYR A 60 0.94 2.61 8.08
C TYR A 60 2.25 2.24 8.77
N ILE A 61 2.36 2.48 10.08
CA ILE A 61 3.57 2.15 10.86
C ILE A 61 3.91 0.67 10.71
N LYS A 62 2.92 -0.22 10.83
CA LYS A 62 3.15 -1.66 10.69
C LYS A 62 3.73 -2.04 9.33
N MET A 63 3.21 -1.45 8.26
CA MET A 63 3.73 -1.67 6.91
C MET A 63 5.18 -1.19 6.79
N MET A 64 5.48 0.02 7.27
CA MET A 64 6.85 0.57 7.25
C MET A 64 7.83 -0.25 8.09
N GLU A 65 7.41 -0.75 9.25
CA GLU A 65 8.24 -1.60 10.09
C GLU A 65 8.57 -2.94 9.43
N GLN A 66 7.63 -3.55 8.72
CA GLN A 66 7.91 -4.75 7.94
C GLN A 66 8.93 -4.49 6.82
N GLU A 67 8.79 -3.38 6.10
CA GLU A 67 9.74 -2.98 5.06
C GLU A 67 11.14 -2.68 5.62
N ALA A 68 11.21 -2.01 6.77
CA ALA A 68 12.47 -1.74 7.45
C ALA A 68 13.16 -3.04 7.94
N GLN A 69 12.39 -3.96 8.50
CA GLN A 69 12.90 -5.28 8.91
C GLN A 69 13.42 -6.07 7.71
N GLN A 70 12.70 -6.07 6.59
CA GLN A 70 13.16 -6.74 5.37
C GLN A 70 14.43 -6.09 4.81
N ALA A 71 14.52 -4.75 4.82
CA ALA A 71 15.73 -4.04 4.40
C ALA A 71 16.95 -4.47 5.24
N ALA A 72 16.79 -4.51 6.56
CA ALA A 72 17.83 -4.96 7.49
C ALA A 72 18.23 -6.43 7.28
N GLN A 73 17.26 -7.33 7.07
CA GLN A 73 17.53 -8.75 6.84
C GLN A 73 18.27 -9.02 5.54
N ILE A 74 17.91 -8.28 4.48
CA ILE A 74 18.51 -8.45 3.15
C ILE A 74 19.84 -7.69 3.04
N GLY A 75 20.09 -6.72 3.93
CA GLY A 75 21.27 -5.86 3.90
C GLY A 75 21.28 -4.89 2.71
N ARG A 76 20.12 -4.52 2.18
CA ARG A 76 19.96 -3.58 1.07
C ARG A 76 19.16 -2.37 1.48
N LEU A 77 19.59 -1.20 1.03
CA LEU A 77 18.84 0.02 1.22
C LEU A 77 17.51 -0.03 0.46
N ARG A 78 16.44 0.37 1.13
CA ARG A 78 15.10 0.50 0.56
C ARG A 78 14.66 1.96 0.64
N VAL A 79 14.22 2.49 -0.48
CA VAL A 79 13.72 3.86 -0.57
C VAL A 79 12.23 3.82 -0.87
N ILE A 80 11.44 4.48 -0.03
CA ILE A 80 10.01 4.64 -0.25
C ILE A 80 9.74 6.10 -0.62
N VAL A 81 9.09 6.30 -1.75
CA VAL A 81 8.65 7.61 -2.22
C VAL A 81 7.15 7.73 -2.01
N GLN A 82 6.69 8.74 -1.29
CA GLN A 82 5.29 8.90 -0.93
C GLN A 82 4.84 10.36 -0.95
N ASP A 83 3.54 10.58 -0.86
CA ASP A 83 2.99 11.92 -0.72
C ASP A 83 3.14 12.48 0.71
N ASN A 84 2.82 13.76 0.86
CA ASN A 84 2.87 14.48 2.12
C ASN A 84 1.58 14.33 2.96
N GLY A 85 0.88 13.20 2.86
CA GLY A 85 -0.35 12.97 3.62
C GLY A 85 -0.17 13.12 5.14
N PRO A 86 -1.22 13.55 5.86
CA PRO A 86 -1.13 13.77 7.32
C PRO A 86 -0.68 12.55 8.12
N ILE A 87 -1.08 11.36 7.68
CA ILE A 87 -0.70 10.08 8.32
C ILE A 87 0.81 9.86 8.24
N HIS A 88 1.44 10.24 7.13
CA HIS A 88 2.87 10.02 6.87
C HIS A 88 3.78 10.93 7.70
N ARG A 89 3.25 12.03 8.20
CA ARG A 89 4.02 13.07 8.94
C ARG A 89 3.55 13.31 10.35
N CYS A 90 2.70 12.46 10.89
CA CYS A 90 2.28 12.60 12.29
C CYS A 90 3.48 12.39 13.23
N HIS A 91 3.34 12.88 14.45
CA HIS A 91 4.43 12.88 15.44
C HIS A 91 4.98 11.48 15.69
N GLU A 92 4.12 10.50 15.86
CA GLU A 92 4.49 9.11 16.12
C GLU A 92 5.31 8.50 14.97
N VAL A 93 4.95 8.79 13.72
CA VAL A 93 5.69 8.32 12.55
C VAL A 93 7.08 8.96 12.48
N LYS A 94 7.16 10.27 12.73
CA LYS A 94 8.46 10.99 12.72
C LYS A 94 9.44 10.44 13.75
N GLN A 95 8.96 10.01 14.92
CA GLN A 95 9.80 9.37 15.93
C GLN A 95 10.43 8.05 15.47
N LEU A 96 9.82 7.38 14.48
CA LEU A 96 10.30 6.11 13.98
C LEU A 96 11.28 6.25 12.81
N TRP A 97 11.41 7.42 12.20
CA TRP A 97 12.27 7.61 11.01
C TRP A 97 13.72 7.20 11.26
N SER A 98 14.33 7.68 12.35
CA SER A 98 15.72 7.33 12.67
C SER A 98 15.91 5.81 12.90
N LYS A 99 14.90 5.14 13.47
CA LYS A 99 14.91 3.68 13.61
C LYS A 99 14.89 2.99 12.25
N TRP A 100 14.01 3.44 11.35
CA TRP A 100 13.90 2.88 10.00
C TRP A 100 15.12 3.14 9.14
N GLU A 101 15.70 4.34 9.22
CA GLU A 101 16.94 4.69 8.53
C GLU A 101 18.11 3.79 8.99
N ASN A 102 18.22 3.53 10.29
CA ASN A 102 19.22 2.61 10.83
C ASN A 102 19.02 1.16 10.37
N GLN A 103 17.81 0.80 9.96
CA GLN A 103 17.47 -0.49 9.36
C GLN A 103 17.62 -0.50 7.83
N GLY A 104 18.00 0.63 7.23
CA GLY A 104 18.18 0.76 5.79
C GLY A 104 16.93 1.18 5.02
N LEU A 105 15.86 1.64 5.70
CA LEU A 105 14.66 2.17 5.06
C LEU A 105 14.68 3.70 5.08
N TYR A 106 14.60 4.29 3.91
CA TYR A 106 14.57 5.74 3.70
C TYR A 106 13.24 6.18 3.10
N ILE A 107 12.70 7.31 3.57
CA ILE A 107 11.42 7.85 3.13
C ILE A 107 11.66 9.19 2.44
N PHE A 108 11.16 9.32 1.21
CA PHE A 108 11.16 10.54 0.44
C PHE A 108 9.73 11.01 0.17
N PHE A 109 9.51 12.31 0.30
CA PHE A 109 8.22 12.90 0.06
C PHE A 109 8.18 13.57 -1.32
N LEU A 110 7.15 13.22 -2.09
CA LEU A 110 6.87 13.88 -3.36
C LEU A 110 6.52 15.35 -3.13
N PRO A 111 6.95 16.25 -4.02
CA PRO A 111 6.43 17.62 -4.04
C PRO A 111 4.89 17.62 -4.20
N THR A 112 4.26 18.68 -3.73
CA THR A 112 2.84 18.91 -3.96
C THR A 112 2.54 18.97 -5.47
N TYR A 113 1.42 18.36 -5.88
CA TYR A 113 0.96 18.30 -7.28
C TYR A 113 1.73 17.38 -8.25
N CYS A 114 2.51 16.42 -7.75
CA CYS A 114 3.16 15.40 -8.58
C CYS A 114 2.33 14.10 -8.67
N SER A 115 1.04 14.23 -9.00
CA SER A 115 0.13 13.06 -9.12
C SER A 115 0.52 12.10 -10.24
N GLU A 116 1.18 12.60 -11.29
CA GLU A 116 1.64 11.78 -12.42
C GLU A 116 2.73 10.77 -12.05
N MET A 117 3.36 10.93 -10.88
CA MET A 117 4.43 10.06 -10.38
C MET A 117 3.93 8.97 -9.43
N LYS A 118 2.67 8.54 -9.54
CA LYS A 118 2.06 7.61 -8.59
C LYS A 118 1.60 6.31 -9.28
N PRO A 119 2.50 5.37 -9.63
CA PRO A 119 2.14 4.11 -10.28
C PRO A 119 1.07 3.32 -9.54
N ILE A 120 1.07 3.39 -8.22
CA ILE A 120 0.11 2.66 -7.39
C ILE A 120 -1.34 3.18 -7.55
N GLU A 121 -1.53 4.47 -7.86
CA GLU A 121 -2.88 4.98 -8.15
C GLU A 121 -3.45 4.36 -9.43
N LEU A 122 -2.62 4.21 -10.44
CA LEU A 122 -2.98 3.52 -11.67
C LEU A 122 -3.31 2.05 -11.39
N GLU A 123 -2.51 1.40 -10.56
CA GLU A 123 -2.76 0.01 -10.16
C GLU A 123 -4.13 -0.14 -9.46
N TRP A 124 -4.48 0.78 -8.56
CA TRP A 124 -5.80 0.77 -7.91
C TRP A 124 -6.95 1.12 -8.86
N GLN A 125 -6.71 2.00 -9.85
CA GLN A 125 -7.71 2.30 -10.88
C GLN A 125 -7.98 1.08 -11.76
N HIS A 126 -6.93 0.38 -12.19
CA HIS A 126 -7.06 -0.84 -12.99
C HIS A 126 -7.73 -1.95 -12.19
N LEU A 127 -7.33 -2.19 -10.92
CA LEU A 127 -8.00 -3.14 -10.04
C LEU A 127 -9.51 -2.89 -9.97
N LYS A 128 -9.91 -1.64 -9.77
CA LYS A 128 -11.33 -1.28 -9.72
C LYS A 128 -12.06 -1.50 -11.04
N LYS A 129 -11.43 -1.10 -12.15
CA LYS A 129 -12.04 -1.11 -13.46
C LYS A 129 -12.11 -2.51 -14.07
N ASP A 130 -11.03 -3.26 -13.94
CA ASP A 130 -10.84 -4.50 -14.68
C ASP A 130 -11.27 -5.72 -13.86
N GLU A 131 -11.07 -5.69 -12.54
CA GLU A 131 -11.31 -6.86 -11.68
C GLU A 131 -12.58 -6.73 -10.82
N LEU A 132 -12.99 -5.51 -10.43
CA LEU A 132 -14.12 -5.33 -9.51
C LEU A 132 -15.36 -4.72 -10.16
N ALA A 133 -15.24 -4.08 -11.32
CA ALA A 133 -16.36 -3.43 -11.96
C ALA A 133 -17.43 -4.44 -12.40
N GLY A 134 -18.69 -4.10 -12.14
CA GLY A 134 -19.84 -4.95 -12.49
C GLY A 134 -20.09 -6.10 -11.51
N GLN A 135 -19.25 -6.27 -10.50
CA GLN A 135 -19.51 -7.25 -9.43
C GLN A 135 -20.37 -6.65 -8.32
N MET A 136 -21.18 -7.50 -7.71
CA MET A 136 -22.02 -7.16 -6.55
C MET A 136 -21.46 -7.92 -5.35
N PHE A 137 -21.33 -7.22 -4.22
CA PHE A 137 -20.77 -7.78 -2.99
C PHE A 137 -21.83 -7.71 -1.88
N ASP A 138 -22.02 -8.82 -1.19
CA ASP A 138 -23.01 -8.91 -0.12
C ASP A 138 -22.54 -8.19 1.15
N ASP A 139 -21.24 -8.29 1.45
CA ASP A 139 -20.61 -7.66 2.62
C ASP A 139 -19.15 -7.22 2.34
N GLU A 140 -18.50 -6.70 3.39
CA GLU A 140 -17.11 -6.24 3.33
C GLU A 140 -16.11 -7.38 3.15
N LEU A 141 -16.44 -8.60 3.60
CA LEU A 141 -15.57 -9.76 3.47
C LEU A 141 -15.57 -10.26 2.04
N ASP A 142 -16.74 -10.30 1.42
CA ASP A 142 -16.89 -10.67 0.02
C ASP A 142 -16.11 -9.71 -0.89
N LEU A 143 -16.25 -8.39 -0.65
CA LEU A 143 -15.43 -7.38 -1.32
C LEU A 143 -13.93 -7.59 -1.05
N ALA A 144 -13.53 -7.92 0.18
CA ALA A 144 -12.13 -8.12 0.52
C ALA A 144 -11.55 -9.33 -0.20
N TYR A 145 -12.28 -10.42 -0.34
CA TYR A 145 -11.85 -11.60 -1.11
C TYR A 145 -11.73 -11.28 -2.58
N ALA A 146 -12.67 -10.53 -3.15
CA ALA A 146 -12.59 -10.10 -4.55
C ALA A 146 -11.36 -9.20 -4.80
N VAL A 147 -11.07 -8.28 -3.88
CA VAL A 147 -9.85 -7.44 -3.96
C VAL A 147 -8.59 -8.28 -3.89
N ILE A 148 -8.51 -9.24 -2.97
CA ILE A 148 -7.35 -10.14 -2.85
C ILE A 148 -7.14 -10.91 -4.15
N HIS A 149 -8.20 -11.54 -4.66
CA HIS A 149 -8.15 -12.29 -5.91
C HIS A 149 -7.75 -11.38 -7.09
N GLY A 150 -8.36 -10.20 -7.20
CA GLY A 150 -8.04 -9.25 -8.26
C GLY A 150 -6.57 -8.80 -8.25
N VAL A 151 -5.98 -8.57 -7.06
CA VAL A 151 -4.55 -8.24 -6.93
C VAL A 151 -3.67 -9.41 -7.35
N GLU A 152 -4.03 -10.64 -6.98
CA GLU A 152 -3.29 -11.85 -7.39
C GLU A 152 -3.31 -12.04 -8.91
N VAL A 153 -4.49 -11.96 -9.53
CA VAL A 153 -4.65 -12.04 -10.99
C VAL A 153 -3.83 -10.97 -11.72
N ARG A 154 -3.80 -9.75 -11.18
CA ARG A 154 -3.00 -8.67 -11.76
C ARG A 154 -1.50 -8.93 -11.63
N GLY A 155 -1.06 -9.45 -10.48
CA GLY A 155 0.32 -9.88 -10.29
C GLY A 155 0.76 -10.94 -11.31
N GLU A 156 -0.08 -11.93 -11.55
CA GLU A 156 0.17 -12.97 -12.56
C GLU A 156 0.26 -12.38 -13.98
N ARG A 157 -0.72 -11.54 -14.37
CA ARG A 157 -0.72 -10.87 -15.68
C ARG A 157 0.46 -9.95 -15.90
N GLY A 158 0.85 -9.19 -14.85
CA GLY A 158 1.96 -8.24 -14.89
C GLY A 158 3.32 -8.87 -14.58
N ASN A 159 3.36 -10.18 -14.29
CA ASN A 159 4.57 -10.91 -13.91
C ASN A 159 5.34 -10.29 -12.74
N TYR A 160 4.62 -9.75 -11.76
CA TYR A 160 5.19 -9.23 -10.53
C TYR A 160 4.66 -9.97 -9.30
N ARG A 161 5.44 -9.98 -8.21
CA ARG A 161 5.06 -10.67 -6.97
C ARG A 161 4.06 -9.85 -6.18
N THR A 162 3.04 -10.50 -5.65
CA THR A 162 2.11 -9.90 -4.70
C THR A 162 2.37 -10.43 -3.30
N GLN A 163 2.32 -9.54 -2.30
CA GLN A 163 2.47 -9.91 -0.89
C GLN A 163 1.44 -9.16 -0.04
N ARG A 164 0.63 -9.92 0.70
CA ARG A 164 -0.38 -9.32 1.57
C ARG A 164 0.13 -9.14 3.00
N VAL A 165 0.08 -7.92 3.50
CA VAL A 165 0.27 -7.59 4.92
C VAL A 165 -1.06 -7.79 5.65
N LYS A 166 -1.07 -8.63 6.67
CA LYS A 166 -2.24 -8.81 7.53
C LYS A 166 -2.17 -7.82 8.69
N PHE A 167 -3.06 -6.84 8.71
CA PHE A 167 -3.26 -6.01 9.87
C PHE A 167 -4.11 -6.81 10.88
N ASN A 168 -3.54 -7.13 12.04
CA ASN A 168 -4.32 -7.81 13.06
C ASN A 168 -5.48 -6.88 13.46
N SER A 169 -6.71 -7.29 13.19
CA SER A 169 -7.83 -6.81 13.95
C SER A 169 -7.58 -7.32 15.37
N ASN A 170 -7.31 -6.43 16.32
CA ASN A 170 -7.46 -6.81 17.72
C ASN A 170 -8.90 -7.32 17.85
N PRO A 171 -9.13 -8.53 18.37
CA PRO A 171 -10.46 -8.86 18.80
C PRO A 171 -10.82 -7.80 19.85
N ALA A 172 -11.89 -7.09 19.62
CA ALA A 172 -12.47 -6.18 20.59
C ALA A 172 -12.73 -7.01 21.86
N THR A 173 -12.01 -6.73 22.92
CA THR A 173 -12.42 -7.05 24.27
C THR A 173 -13.60 -6.18 24.64
#